data_58ec63eaf37d26d50d500b97dccbc136
#
_entry.id   58ec63eaf37d26d50d500b97dccbc136
#
_cell.length_a   1.000
_cell.length_b   1.000
_cell.length_c   1.000
_cell.angle_alpha   90.00
_cell.angle_beta   90.00
_cell.angle_gamma   90.00
#
_symmetry.space_group_name_H-M   'P 1'
#
loop_
_entity.id
_entity.type
_entity.pdbx_description
1 polymer ?
#
loop_
_entity_poly.entity_id
_entity_poly.type
_entity_poly.pdbx_seq_one_letter_code
_entity_poly.pdbx_strand_id
1 'polypeptide(L)'
;MDDHLIRFNKDKTLVFIDCETENLCLHHSHNLPWQVAMIKTVNGKKVAEKNFIVKYDRDLHVGEMAARITRFSPTSHAKNAVPFEQIFPTVQDWLDNADYVLGHNILGFDMYLIKSMYERQGLSYQHLMEKTLDTMCLVRGIKMNLEHKPESETVLEYQYKLLHTRKKGLKTNLQAVSKEYGIEHNYEMLHDAIVDLELNLKLWNKMIYQLSI
;
A
#
# COMPACT_ATOMS: atom_id res chain seq x y z
N MET A 1 -20.73 -8.48 -21.28
CA MET A 1 -19.56 -7.69 -21.67
C MET A 1 -18.84 -7.28 -20.40
N ASP A 2 -17.55 -7.62 -20.26
CA ASP A 2 -16.80 -7.49 -18.99
C ASP A 2 -16.14 -6.11 -18.85
N ASP A 3 -16.72 -5.10 -19.49
CA ASP A 3 -16.15 -3.75 -19.57
C ASP A 3 -16.05 -3.03 -18.19
N HIS A 4 -16.74 -3.57 -17.17
CA HIS A 4 -16.66 -3.10 -15.79
C HIS A 4 -15.38 -3.55 -15.08
N LEU A 5 -14.70 -4.59 -15.58
CA LEU A 5 -13.50 -5.11 -14.95
C LEU A 5 -12.33 -4.12 -15.06
N ILE A 6 -11.64 -3.92 -13.95
CA ILE A 6 -10.54 -2.93 -13.84
C ILE A 6 -9.44 -3.15 -14.90
N ARG A 7 -9.21 -4.41 -15.31
CA ARG A 7 -8.22 -4.75 -16.34
C ARG A 7 -8.50 -4.17 -17.72
N PHE A 8 -9.77 -3.82 -18.01
CA PHE A 8 -10.19 -3.20 -19.28
C PHE A 8 -10.34 -1.68 -19.16
N ASN A 9 -10.32 -1.15 -17.95
CA ASN A 9 -10.53 0.26 -17.67
C ASN A 9 -9.18 1.00 -17.62
N LYS A 10 -8.58 1.21 -18.80
CA LYS A 10 -7.20 1.72 -18.93
C LYS A 10 -7.05 3.18 -18.54
N ASP A 11 -8.13 3.98 -18.55
CA ASP A 11 -8.05 5.42 -18.26
C ASP A 11 -7.98 5.74 -16.76
N LYS A 12 -8.00 4.70 -15.92
CA LYS A 12 -7.96 4.86 -14.47
C LYS A 12 -6.59 5.28 -13.95
N THR A 13 -6.63 6.24 -13.03
CA THR A 13 -5.48 6.64 -12.22
C THR A 13 -5.37 5.73 -11.01
N LEU A 14 -4.27 5.01 -10.91
CA LEU A 14 -3.94 4.18 -9.75
C LEU A 14 -2.82 4.85 -8.97
N VAL A 15 -2.98 4.91 -7.64
CA VAL A 15 -1.92 5.36 -6.74
C VAL A 15 -1.53 4.21 -5.83
N PHE A 16 -0.30 3.74 -5.98
CA PHE A 16 0.32 2.78 -5.07
C PHE A 16 0.94 3.55 -3.91
N ILE A 17 0.76 3.06 -2.69
CA ILE A 17 1.34 3.65 -1.48
C ILE A 17 1.89 2.56 -0.57
N ASP A 18 3.02 2.85 0.05
CA ASP A 18 3.68 2.03 1.06
C ASP A 18 4.34 2.93 2.09
N CYS A 19 4.34 2.51 3.35
CA CYS A 19 4.81 3.30 4.47
C CYS A 19 5.75 2.50 5.36
N GLU A 20 6.90 3.11 5.72
CA GLU A 20 7.71 2.64 6.83
C GLU A 20 7.37 3.41 8.11
N THR A 21 7.31 2.74 9.25
CA THR A 21 6.73 3.26 10.47
C THR A 21 7.62 3.08 11.70
N GLU A 22 7.32 3.81 12.77
CA GLU A 22 8.03 3.74 14.05
C GLU A 22 7.94 2.35 14.68
N ASN A 23 6.78 1.69 14.55
CA ASN A 23 6.51 0.39 15.15
C ASN A 23 5.63 -0.48 14.26
N LEU A 24 5.83 -1.78 14.36
CA LEU A 24 5.01 -2.78 13.67
C LEU A 24 3.66 -3.02 14.38
N CYS A 25 3.47 -2.47 15.57
CA CYS A 25 2.25 -2.60 16.35
C CYS A 25 1.32 -1.42 16.12
N LEU A 26 0.19 -1.67 15.43
CA LEU A 26 -0.82 -0.65 15.11
C LEU A 26 -1.72 -0.27 16.30
N HIS A 27 -1.60 -0.95 17.44
CA HIS A 27 -2.37 -0.62 18.65
C HIS A 27 -1.93 0.66 19.35
N HIS A 28 -0.75 1.18 19.02
CA HIS A 28 -0.31 2.45 19.55
C HIS A 28 -0.90 3.59 18.72
N SER A 29 -1.78 4.39 19.34
CA SER A 29 -2.44 5.56 18.75
C SER A 29 -1.49 6.65 18.22
N HIS A 30 -0.19 6.49 18.42
CA HIS A 30 0.85 7.44 18.04
C HIS A 30 1.85 6.85 17.02
N ASN A 31 1.54 5.72 16.41
CA ASN A 31 2.39 5.15 15.38
C ASN A 31 2.30 6.01 14.11
N LEU A 32 3.43 6.58 13.69
CA LEU A 32 3.51 7.48 12.54
C LEU A 32 4.43 6.92 11.47
N PRO A 33 4.10 7.09 10.19
CA PRO A 33 5.01 6.74 9.11
C PRO A 33 6.16 7.75 9.05
N TRP A 34 7.40 7.25 9.09
CA TRP A 34 8.58 8.08 8.89
C TRP A 34 9.05 8.11 7.43
N GLN A 35 8.58 7.17 6.61
CA GLN A 35 8.73 7.19 5.16
C GLN A 35 7.37 6.93 4.52
N VAL A 36 7.04 7.69 3.50
CA VAL A 36 5.84 7.54 2.68
C VAL A 36 6.25 7.55 1.22
N ALA A 37 6.13 6.42 0.56
CA ALA A 37 6.40 6.29 -0.85
C ALA A 37 5.10 6.13 -1.64
N MET A 38 5.05 6.73 -2.83
CA MET A 38 3.88 6.69 -3.70
C MET A 38 4.30 6.59 -5.16
N ILE A 39 3.60 5.76 -5.92
CA ILE A 39 3.72 5.67 -7.38
C ILE A 39 2.35 5.93 -8.00
N LYS A 40 2.27 6.91 -8.89
CA LYS A 40 1.06 7.18 -9.69
C LYS A 40 1.19 6.54 -11.07
N THR A 41 0.15 5.81 -11.48
CA THR A 41 0.07 5.22 -12.82
C THR A 41 -1.19 5.70 -13.54
N VAL A 42 -1.10 5.85 -14.85
CA VAL A 42 -2.23 6.07 -15.76
C VAL A 42 -2.04 5.13 -16.94
N ASN A 43 -3.10 4.49 -17.39
CA ASN A 43 -3.02 3.49 -18.46
C ASN A 43 -2.00 2.36 -18.17
N GLY A 44 -1.86 1.96 -16.91
CA GLY A 44 -0.90 0.95 -16.46
C GLY A 44 0.57 1.38 -16.53
N LYS A 45 0.86 2.64 -16.87
CA LYS A 45 2.22 3.19 -16.95
C LYS A 45 2.50 4.11 -15.77
N LYS A 46 3.66 3.96 -15.14
CA LYS A 46 4.15 4.89 -14.13
C LYS A 46 4.34 6.28 -14.75
N VAL A 47 3.65 7.27 -14.21
CA VAL A 47 3.69 8.67 -14.66
C VAL A 47 4.37 9.59 -13.65
N ALA A 48 4.37 9.23 -12.38
CA ALA A 48 5.04 9.98 -11.31
C ALA A 48 5.36 9.07 -10.12
N GLU A 49 6.35 9.50 -9.33
CA GLU A 49 6.65 8.89 -8.03
C GLU A 49 7.02 9.96 -7.00
N LYS A 50 6.82 9.63 -5.74
CA LYS A 50 7.24 10.41 -4.58
C LYS A 50 7.79 9.46 -3.52
N ASN A 51 8.85 9.88 -2.86
CA ASN A 51 9.41 9.20 -1.70
C ASN A 51 9.75 10.25 -0.65
N PHE A 52 8.95 10.33 0.40
CA PHE A 52 9.06 11.32 1.44
C PHE A 52 9.64 10.71 2.71
N ILE A 53 10.68 11.32 3.25
CA ILE A 53 11.12 11.11 4.62
C ILE A 53 10.43 12.16 5.47
N VAL A 54 9.64 11.74 6.44
CA VAL A 54 8.67 12.60 7.12
C VAL A 54 9.19 13.03 8.48
N LYS A 55 9.19 14.35 8.73
CA LYS A 55 9.46 14.95 10.05
C LYS A 55 8.14 15.42 10.69
N TYR A 56 7.94 15.08 11.94
CA TYR A 56 6.80 15.53 12.75
C TYR A 56 7.24 16.59 13.79
N ASP A 57 6.25 17.18 14.44
CA ASP A 57 6.40 18.12 15.57
C ASP A 57 6.87 17.46 16.88
N ARG A 58 7.12 16.15 16.84
CA ARG A 58 7.70 15.35 17.92
C ARG A 58 8.82 14.45 17.42
N ASP A 59 9.65 13.98 18.31
CA ASP A 59 10.65 12.97 18.00
C ASP A 59 9.97 11.63 17.66
N LEU A 60 10.55 10.92 16.70
CA LEU A 60 10.16 9.57 16.36
C LEU A 60 10.76 8.57 17.36
N HIS A 61 9.94 7.62 17.79
CA HIS A 61 10.36 6.52 18.66
C HIS A 61 10.40 5.21 17.88
N VAL A 62 11.35 5.08 16.95
CA VAL A 62 11.49 3.89 16.13
C VAL A 62 12.05 2.74 16.97
N GLY A 63 11.26 1.69 17.16
CA GLY A 63 11.67 0.51 17.91
C GLY A 63 12.83 -0.23 17.22
N GLU A 64 13.71 -0.87 17.99
CA GLU A 64 14.89 -1.57 17.45
C GLU A 64 14.55 -2.57 16.34
N MET A 65 13.47 -3.33 16.48
CA MET A 65 13.04 -4.29 15.47
C MET A 65 12.59 -3.57 14.19
N ALA A 66 11.81 -2.49 14.33
CA ALA A 66 11.39 -1.68 13.19
C ALA A 66 12.60 -1.05 12.50
N ALA A 67 13.50 -0.41 13.26
CA ALA A 67 14.70 0.20 12.71
C ALA A 67 15.59 -0.80 11.95
N ARG A 68 15.70 -2.03 12.46
CA ARG A 68 16.48 -3.09 11.79
C ARG A 68 15.83 -3.56 10.50
N ILE A 69 14.50 -3.71 10.47
CA ILE A 69 13.76 -4.19 9.30
C ILE A 69 13.74 -3.10 8.23
N THR A 70 13.39 -1.87 8.59
CA THR A 70 13.20 -0.74 7.67
C THR A 70 14.50 0.01 7.38
N ARG A 71 15.62 -0.39 7.99
CA ARG A 71 16.92 0.28 7.89
C ARG A 71 16.89 1.76 8.31
N PHE A 72 16.00 2.11 9.23
CA PHE A 72 15.92 3.47 9.76
C PHE A 72 17.25 3.93 10.33
N SER A 73 17.70 5.10 9.91
CA SER A 73 18.90 5.76 10.42
C SER A 73 18.55 7.16 10.94
N PRO A 74 18.70 7.43 12.24
CA PRO A 74 18.41 8.76 12.79
C PRO A 74 19.18 9.88 12.10
N THR A 75 20.45 9.65 11.76
CA THR A 75 21.30 10.62 11.06
C THR A 75 20.80 10.90 9.64
N SER A 76 20.44 9.85 8.91
CA SER A 76 19.88 9.99 7.56
C SER A 76 18.52 10.67 7.59
N HIS A 77 17.67 10.30 8.56
CA HIS A 77 16.37 10.91 8.77
C HIS A 77 16.51 12.41 9.06
N ALA A 78 17.35 12.80 10.04
CA ALA A 78 17.55 14.19 10.40
C ALA A 78 18.02 15.08 9.23
N LYS A 79 18.79 14.49 8.29
CA LYS A 79 19.30 15.20 7.11
C LYS A 79 18.26 15.38 6.00
N ASN A 80 17.37 14.40 5.81
CA ASN A 80 16.54 14.30 4.63
C ASN A 80 15.05 14.53 4.90
N ALA A 81 14.64 14.56 6.18
CA ALA A 81 13.24 14.64 6.53
C ALA A 81 12.64 16.01 6.25
N VAL A 82 11.46 16.00 5.66
CA VAL A 82 10.65 17.19 5.35
C VAL A 82 9.47 17.25 6.32
N PRO A 83 9.08 18.44 6.80
CA PRO A 83 7.92 18.59 7.69
C PRO A 83 6.66 17.96 7.09
N PHE A 84 5.91 17.26 7.93
CA PHE A 84 4.67 16.58 7.55
C PHE A 84 3.69 17.51 6.84
N GLU A 85 3.53 18.74 7.33
CA GLU A 85 2.61 19.75 6.80
C GLU A 85 2.96 20.18 5.36
N GLN A 86 4.22 20.01 4.96
CA GLN A 86 4.66 20.34 3.59
C GLN A 86 4.39 19.19 2.61
N ILE A 87 4.41 17.94 3.08
CA ILE A 87 4.23 16.77 2.22
C ILE A 87 2.77 16.32 2.16
N PHE A 88 2.01 16.47 3.24
CA PHE A 88 0.65 15.96 3.35
C PHE A 88 -0.27 16.47 2.22
N PRO A 89 -0.23 17.74 1.78
CA PRO A 89 -1.05 18.19 0.65
C PRO A 89 -0.83 17.38 -0.64
N THR A 90 0.41 16.93 -0.90
CA THR A 90 0.71 16.06 -2.04
C THR A 90 0.17 14.64 -1.82
N VAL A 91 0.32 14.09 -0.61
CA VAL A 91 -0.22 12.78 -0.27
C VAL A 91 -1.72 12.78 -0.42
N GLN A 92 -2.39 13.79 0.17
CA GLN A 92 -3.83 13.96 0.07
C GLN A 92 -4.30 14.09 -1.38
N ASP A 93 -3.73 15.02 -2.14
CA ASP A 93 -4.10 15.24 -3.55
C ASP A 93 -4.03 13.94 -4.36
N TRP A 94 -2.95 13.17 -4.20
CA TRP A 94 -2.80 11.94 -4.95
C TRP A 94 -3.81 10.87 -4.53
N LEU A 95 -4.03 10.70 -3.22
CA LEU A 95 -4.96 9.71 -2.72
C LEU A 95 -6.41 10.10 -3.02
N ASP A 96 -6.80 11.37 -2.81
CA ASP A 96 -8.16 11.81 -3.02
C ASP A 96 -8.58 11.75 -4.49
N ASN A 97 -7.67 12.10 -5.41
CA ASN A 97 -7.93 12.13 -6.85
C ASN A 97 -7.62 10.81 -7.58
N ALA A 98 -7.15 9.77 -6.89
CA ALA A 98 -7.01 8.45 -7.48
C ALA A 98 -8.37 7.81 -7.72
N ASP A 99 -8.51 7.06 -8.82
CA ASP A 99 -9.64 6.14 -8.98
C ASP A 99 -9.50 4.93 -8.03
N TYR A 100 -8.26 4.44 -7.85
CA TYR A 100 -7.95 3.38 -6.90
C TYR A 100 -6.65 3.64 -6.15
N VAL A 101 -6.63 3.27 -4.87
CA VAL A 101 -5.45 3.29 -3.99
C VAL A 101 -5.01 1.85 -3.77
N LEU A 102 -3.74 1.55 -4.04
CA LEU A 102 -3.19 0.20 -3.97
C LEU A 102 -2.03 0.10 -2.99
N GLY A 103 -1.95 -1.03 -2.30
CA GLY A 103 -0.81 -1.40 -1.47
C GLY A 103 -0.81 -2.91 -1.22
N HIS A 104 0.29 -3.44 -0.70
CA HIS A 104 0.38 -4.86 -0.34
C HIS A 104 0.16 -5.04 1.17
N ASN A 105 -0.94 -5.61 1.57
CA ASN A 105 -1.46 -5.62 2.96
C ASN A 105 -1.90 -4.22 3.44
N ILE A 106 -2.28 -3.35 2.53
CA ILE A 106 -2.67 -1.97 2.84
C ILE A 106 -3.85 -1.90 3.81
N LEU A 107 -4.86 -2.76 3.68
CA LEU A 107 -6.01 -2.83 4.59
C LEU A 107 -5.62 -3.33 5.98
N GLY A 108 -4.55 -4.11 6.07
CA GLY A 108 -4.04 -4.63 7.34
C GLY A 108 -2.97 -3.75 8.00
N PHE A 109 -2.43 -2.77 7.27
CA PHE A 109 -1.31 -1.97 7.78
C PHE A 109 -1.37 -0.50 7.36
N ASP A 110 -1.06 -0.16 6.10
CA ASP A 110 -0.86 1.25 5.67
C ASP A 110 -2.09 2.11 5.84
N MET A 111 -3.29 1.54 5.71
CA MET A 111 -4.53 2.29 5.90
C MET A 111 -4.67 2.87 7.31
N TYR A 112 -4.11 2.23 8.33
CA TYR A 112 -4.06 2.79 9.69
C TYR A 112 -3.12 3.99 9.78
N LEU A 113 -2.03 3.99 9.03
CA LEU A 113 -1.09 5.11 8.96
C LEU A 113 -1.67 6.26 8.13
N ILE A 114 -2.32 5.96 7.01
CA ILE A 114 -3.07 6.93 6.20
C ILE A 114 -4.15 7.59 7.05
N LYS A 115 -4.93 6.80 7.80
CA LYS A 115 -5.90 7.31 8.76
C LYS A 115 -5.26 8.31 9.71
N SER A 116 -4.15 7.96 10.35
CA SER A 116 -3.48 8.84 11.31
C SER A 116 -2.98 10.15 10.66
N MET A 117 -2.53 10.09 9.40
CA MET A 117 -2.14 11.29 8.65
C MET A 117 -3.33 12.22 8.37
N TYR A 118 -4.47 11.67 7.94
CA TYR A 118 -5.69 12.44 7.67
C TYR A 118 -6.28 13.04 8.95
N GLU A 119 -6.43 12.23 10.01
CA GLU A 119 -6.97 12.69 11.30
C GLU A 119 -6.11 13.78 11.93
N ARG A 120 -4.80 13.75 11.73
CA ARG A 120 -3.86 14.80 12.17
C ARG A 120 -4.15 16.16 11.52
N GLN A 121 -4.77 16.17 10.35
CA GLN A 121 -5.24 17.38 9.64
C GLN A 121 -6.72 17.66 9.85
N GLY A 122 -7.40 16.91 10.72
CA GLY A 122 -8.84 17.04 10.94
C GLY A 122 -9.70 16.55 9.77
N LEU A 123 -9.15 15.68 8.91
CA LEU A 123 -9.80 15.18 7.71
C LEU A 123 -10.27 13.73 7.88
N SER A 124 -11.34 13.37 7.16
CA SER A 124 -11.78 11.98 7.05
C SER A 124 -11.05 11.26 5.93
N TYR A 125 -10.62 10.02 6.18
CA TYR A 125 -10.01 9.11 5.21
C TYR A 125 -11.01 8.07 4.65
N GLN A 126 -12.23 8.03 5.17
CA GLN A 126 -13.19 6.94 4.90
C GLN A 126 -13.50 6.77 3.41
N HIS A 127 -13.54 7.85 2.64
CA HIS A 127 -13.76 7.81 1.19
C HIS A 127 -12.66 7.05 0.43
N LEU A 128 -11.48 6.83 1.04
CA LEU A 128 -10.41 6.04 0.45
C LEU A 128 -10.68 4.54 0.54
N MET A 129 -11.48 4.10 1.53
CA MET A 129 -11.70 2.68 1.80
C MET A 129 -12.35 1.97 0.61
N GLU A 130 -13.38 2.58 0.01
CA GLU A 130 -14.15 1.97 -1.09
C GLU A 130 -13.33 1.81 -2.37
N LYS A 131 -12.31 2.64 -2.55
CA LYS A 131 -11.41 2.60 -3.72
C LYS A 131 -10.05 1.94 -3.42
N THR A 132 -9.90 1.33 -2.23
CA THR A 132 -8.66 0.65 -1.85
C THR A 132 -8.64 -0.79 -2.37
N LEU A 133 -7.54 -1.15 -3.02
CA LEU A 133 -7.26 -2.51 -3.51
C LEU A 133 -6.00 -3.05 -2.83
N ASP A 134 -6.17 -4.10 -2.03
CA ASP A 134 -5.10 -4.78 -1.31
C ASP A 134 -4.56 -5.96 -2.13
N THR A 135 -3.38 -5.80 -2.72
CA THR A 135 -2.80 -6.83 -3.58
C THR A 135 -2.51 -8.14 -2.85
N MET A 136 -2.25 -8.12 -1.53
CA MET A 136 -2.13 -9.35 -0.74
C MET A 136 -3.47 -10.10 -0.65
N CYS A 137 -4.55 -9.38 -0.38
CA CYS A 137 -5.90 -9.96 -0.32
C CYS A 137 -6.30 -10.54 -1.68
N LEU A 138 -6.11 -9.79 -2.75
CA LEU A 138 -6.45 -10.24 -4.10
C LEU A 138 -5.65 -11.48 -4.52
N VAL A 139 -4.35 -11.53 -4.23
CA VAL A 139 -3.52 -12.75 -4.43
C VAL A 139 -4.06 -13.94 -3.61
N ARG A 140 -4.55 -13.71 -2.39
CA ARG A 140 -5.20 -14.77 -1.62
C ARG A 140 -6.42 -15.33 -2.32
N GLY A 141 -7.26 -14.45 -2.86
CA GLY A 141 -8.43 -14.85 -3.65
C GLY A 141 -8.02 -15.76 -4.81
N ILE A 142 -7.04 -15.31 -5.61
CA ILE A 142 -6.51 -16.10 -6.74
C ILE A 142 -6.00 -17.48 -6.28
N LYS A 143 -5.12 -17.51 -5.27
CA LYS A 143 -4.51 -18.77 -4.77
C LYS A 143 -5.50 -19.72 -4.10
N MET A 144 -6.60 -19.21 -3.63
CA MET A 144 -7.65 -20.01 -2.98
C MET A 144 -8.80 -20.34 -3.92
N ASN A 145 -8.77 -19.82 -5.16
CA ASN A 145 -9.84 -19.90 -6.14
C ASN A 145 -11.18 -19.37 -5.58
N LEU A 146 -11.10 -18.22 -4.91
CA LEU A 146 -12.22 -17.48 -4.38
C LEU A 146 -12.42 -16.22 -5.21
N GLU A 147 -13.55 -16.11 -5.86
CA GLU A 147 -13.90 -14.97 -6.72
C GLU A 147 -14.81 -13.99 -5.99
N HIS A 148 -14.70 -12.72 -6.33
CA HIS A 148 -15.63 -11.69 -5.92
C HIS A 148 -17.01 -11.94 -6.53
N LYS A 149 -18.05 -11.73 -5.72
CA LYS A 149 -19.46 -11.93 -6.11
C LYS A 149 -20.20 -10.58 -6.02
N PRO A 150 -20.21 -9.77 -7.07
CA PRO A 150 -20.74 -8.41 -7.02
C PRO A 150 -22.23 -8.33 -6.67
N GLU A 151 -22.98 -9.42 -6.86
CA GLU A 151 -24.39 -9.51 -6.48
C GLU A 151 -24.63 -9.66 -4.97
N SER A 152 -23.60 -10.00 -4.19
CA SER A 152 -23.75 -10.31 -2.75
C SER A 152 -22.75 -9.58 -1.83
N GLU A 153 -21.72 -8.98 -2.38
CA GLU A 153 -20.69 -8.30 -1.58
C GLU A 153 -20.00 -7.19 -2.38
N THR A 154 -19.53 -6.17 -1.67
CA THR A 154 -18.65 -5.15 -2.24
C THR A 154 -17.22 -5.66 -2.37
N VAL A 155 -16.39 -5.02 -3.21
CA VAL A 155 -14.96 -5.35 -3.32
C VAL A 155 -14.25 -5.21 -1.97
N LEU A 156 -14.66 -4.25 -1.15
CA LEU A 156 -14.08 -4.04 0.17
C LEU A 156 -14.42 -5.21 1.13
N GLU A 157 -15.67 -5.65 1.17
CA GLU A 157 -16.09 -6.80 1.99
C GLU A 157 -15.41 -8.09 1.56
N TYR A 158 -15.28 -8.32 0.25
CA TYR A 158 -14.53 -9.43 -0.32
C TYR A 158 -13.07 -9.43 0.18
N GLN A 159 -12.40 -8.29 0.11
CA GLN A 159 -11.02 -8.16 0.57
C GLN A 159 -10.89 -8.38 2.09
N TYR A 160 -11.82 -7.87 2.90
CA TYR A 160 -11.81 -8.13 4.35
C TYR A 160 -12.00 -9.60 4.71
N LYS A 161 -12.85 -10.33 4.00
CA LYS A 161 -12.95 -11.80 4.16
C LYS A 161 -11.60 -12.47 3.89
N LEU A 162 -10.91 -12.06 2.82
CA LEU A 162 -9.60 -12.59 2.45
C LEU A 162 -8.50 -12.18 3.45
N LEU A 163 -8.55 -10.95 3.97
CA LEU A 163 -7.60 -10.45 4.97
C LEU A 163 -7.61 -11.34 6.23
N HIS A 164 -8.78 -11.78 6.67
CA HIS A 164 -8.97 -12.61 7.86
C HIS A 164 -8.88 -14.11 7.58
N THR A 165 -8.84 -14.52 6.32
CA THR A 165 -8.74 -15.94 5.96
C THR A 165 -7.33 -16.47 6.21
N ARG A 166 -7.23 -17.61 6.90
CA ARG A 166 -5.98 -18.33 7.19
C ARG A 166 -6.00 -19.70 6.54
N LYS A 167 -4.96 -20.01 5.75
CA LYS A 167 -4.74 -21.32 5.17
C LYS A 167 -3.29 -21.75 5.39
N LYS A 168 -3.10 -22.92 6.01
CA LYS A 168 -1.74 -23.45 6.27
C LYS A 168 -0.96 -23.58 4.97
N GLY A 169 0.27 -23.07 4.96
CA GLY A 169 1.17 -23.13 3.81
C GLY A 169 0.95 -22.05 2.74
N LEU A 170 -0.11 -21.26 2.83
CA LEU A 170 -0.36 -20.17 1.90
C LEU A 170 0.62 -19.01 2.15
N LYS A 171 1.52 -18.77 1.21
CA LYS A 171 2.46 -17.64 1.24
C LYS A 171 1.91 -16.50 0.39
N THR A 172 1.68 -15.35 1.01
CA THR A 172 1.13 -14.15 0.35
C THR A 172 1.90 -12.87 0.67
N ASN A 173 3.08 -12.96 1.29
CA ASN A 173 3.95 -11.80 1.39
C ASN A 173 4.49 -11.40 0.01
N LEU A 174 4.80 -10.11 -0.15
CA LEU A 174 5.17 -9.52 -1.44
C LEU A 174 6.32 -10.26 -2.12
N GLN A 175 7.41 -10.55 -1.39
CA GLN A 175 8.57 -11.27 -1.91
C GLN A 175 8.22 -12.67 -2.44
N ALA A 176 7.50 -13.46 -1.63
CA ALA A 176 7.18 -14.85 -1.99
C ALA A 176 6.29 -14.92 -3.24
N VAL A 177 5.27 -14.05 -3.28
CA VAL A 177 4.34 -13.98 -4.42
C VAL A 177 5.06 -13.51 -5.68
N SER A 178 5.87 -12.45 -5.57
CA SER A 178 6.58 -11.91 -6.73
C SER A 178 7.56 -12.90 -7.33
N LYS A 179 8.26 -13.68 -6.49
CA LYS A 179 9.11 -14.79 -6.97
C LYS A 179 8.29 -15.87 -7.69
N GLU A 180 7.13 -16.21 -7.16
CA GLU A 180 6.21 -17.19 -7.78
C GLU A 180 5.70 -16.72 -9.15
N TYR A 181 5.46 -15.40 -9.31
CA TYR A 181 5.11 -14.79 -10.60
C TYR A 181 6.33 -14.57 -11.52
N GLY A 182 7.52 -15.02 -11.13
CA GLY A 182 8.76 -14.86 -11.92
C GLY A 182 9.13 -13.40 -12.16
N ILE A 183 8.94 -12.55 -11.15
CA ILE A 183 9.28 -11.13 -11.25
C ILE A 183 10.75 -10.94 -10.90
N GLU A 184 11.53 -10.41 -11.83
CA GLU A 184 12.91 -9.99 -11.57
C GLU A 184 12.93 -8.68 -10.80
N HIS A 185 13.58 -8.70 -9.64
CA HIS A 185 13.72 -7.54 -8.76
C HIS A 185 14.93 -7.68 -7.83
N ASN A 186 15.40 -6.56 -7.28
CA ASN A 186 16.44 -6.60 -6.25
C ASN A 186 15.82 -6.88 -4.88
N TYR A 187 15.64 -8.16 -4.57
CA TYR A 187 14.99 -8.62 -3.35
C TYR A 187 15.80 -8.34 -2.06
N GLU A 188 17.08 -7.98 -2.17
CA GLU A 188 17.90 -7.61 -1.03
C GLU A 188 17.59 -6.18 -0.53
N MET A 189 17.00 -5.37 -1.39
CA MET A 189 16.63 -3.99 -1.09
C MET A 189 15.21 -3.82 -0.57
N LEU A 190 14.46 -4.92 -0.36
CA LEU A 190 13.14 -4.85 0.26
C LEU A 190 13.19 -4.23 1.65
N HIS A 191 12.05 -3.72 2.10
CA HIS A 191 11.89 -2.85 3.27
C HIS A 191 12.49 -1.43 3.08
N ASP A 192 12.51 -0.99 1.83
CA ASP A 192 12.53 0.40 1.43
C ASP A 192 11.22 0.64 0.66
N ALA A 193 10.38 1.53 1.15
CA ALA A 193 9.01 1.69 0.67
C ALA A 193 8.92 1.90 -0.85
N ILE A 194 9.85 2.64 -1.47
CA ILE A 194 9.81 2.84 -2.94
C ILE A 194 10.18 1.55 -3.70
N VAL A 195 11.10 0.75 -3.16
CA VAL A 195 11.50 -0.54 -3.75
C VAL A 195 10.35 -1.53 -3.67
N ASP A 196 9.66 -1.58 -2.52
CA ASP A 196 8.49 -2.44 -2.32
C ASP A 196 7.34 -2.04 -3.23
N LEU A 197 7.12 -0.74 -3.46
CA LEU A 197 6.12 -0.26 -4.41
C LEU A 197 6.42 -0.62 -5.86
N GLU A 198 7.68 -0.53 -6.29
CA GLU A 198 8.07 -0.96 -7.63
C GLU A 198 7.82 -2.46 -7.84
N LEU A 199 8.08 -3.27 -6.82
CA LEU A 199 7.78 -4.70 -6.85
C LEU A 199 6.26 -4.94 -6.89
N ASN A 200 5.49 -4.21 -6.06
CA ASN A 200 4.04 -4.32 -6.03
C ASN A 200 3.40 -3.90 -7.37
N LEU A 201 3.89 -2.84 -8.01
CA LEU A 201 3.44 -2.45 -9.35
C LEU A 201 3.71 -3.53 -10.40
N LYS A 202 4.88 -4.16 -10.37
CA LYS A 202 5.21 -5.29 -11.27
C LYS A 202 4.28 -6.48 -11.00
N LEU A 203 4.00 -6.77 -9.73
CA LEU A 203 3.07 -7.82 -9.34
C LEU A 203 1.66 -7.52 -9.84
N TRP A 204 1.16 -6.30 -9.60
CA TRP A 204 -0.15 -5.85 -10.07
C TRP A 204 -0.33 -6.06 -11.57
N ASN A 205 0.64 -5.62 -12.37
CA ASN A 205 0.60 -5.75 -13.82
C ASN A 205 0.52 -7.20 -14.31
N LYS A 206 0.98 -8.17 -13.52
CA LYS A 206 0.86 -9.59 -13.84
C LYS A 206 -0.43 -10.21 -13.32
N MET A 207 -0.88 -9.83 -12.13
CA MET A 207 -2.02 -10.47 -11.49
C MET A 207 -3.38 -9.92 -11.94
N ILE A 208 -3.43 -8.68 -12.45
CA ILE A 208 -4.69 -8.02 -12.83
C ILE A 208 -5.52 -8.83 -13.83
N TYR A 209 -4.88 -9.59 -14.70
CA TYR A 209 -5.54 -10.44 -15.70
C TYR A 209 -6.22 -11.68 -15.11
N GLN A 210 -5.97 -11.99 -13.84
CA GLN A 210 -6.57 -13.11 -13.11
C GLN A 210 -7.71 -12.65 -12.19
N LEU A 211 -8.00 -11.35 -12.16
CA LEU A 211 -9.00 -10.75 -11.29
C LEU A 211 -10.32 -10.52 -12.04
N SER A 212 -11.41 -10.76 -11.33
CA SER A 212 -12.79 -10.48 -11.77
C SER A 212 -13.42 -9.37 -10.91
N ILE A 213 -12.73 -8.22 -10.81
CA ILE A 213 -13.15 -7.01 -10.06
C ILE A 213 -13.11 -5.78 -10.94
#